data_8b24bf63100ece07f521be8fbbae6ea2
#
_entry.id   8b24bf63100ece07f521be8fbbae6ea2
#
_cell.length_a   1.000
_cell.length_b   1.000
_cell.length_c   1.000
_cell.angle_alpha   90.00
_cell.angle_beta   90.00
_cell.angle_gamma   90.00
#
_symmetry.space_group_name_H-M   'P 1'
#
loop_
_entity.id
_entity.type
_entity.pdbx_description
1 polymer ?
#
loop_
_entity_poly.entity_id
_entity_poly.type
_entity_poly.pdbx_seq_one_letter_code
_entity_poly.pdbx_strand_id
1 'polypeptide(L)'
;MRKNDLSDEEFIAIVEKAQSMLYASKLCGMAYTSFKRRAISLGVFKPNQGGVGIDKKTRSDHIETTSILNGDFPAYPTYKLKLRLIKEGYIKDECSICGWNKKPEGREYTPCELDHINGNPTDHRLENLRLICPNCHSLTPTYRFRRGKKNSKLGKQLLQNNETSK
;
A
#
# COMPACT_ATOMS: atom_id res chain seq x y z
N MET A 1 -42.04 11.16 -3.26
CA MET A 1 -42.17 10.22 -2.10
C MET A 1 -40.99 10.46 -1.18
N ARG A 2 -41.23 10.82 0.05
CA ARG A 2 -40.17 10.93 1.07
C ARG A 2 -39.69 9.52 1.38
N LYS A 3 -38.36 9.19 1.24
CA LYS A 3 -37.78 7.87 1.42
C LYS A 3 -37.87 7.27 2.85
N ASN A 4 -38.73 7.82 3.71
CA ASN A 4 -38.89 7.40 5.10
C ASN A 4 -40.18 6.54 5.35
N ASP A 5 -40.92 6.18 4.29
CA ASP A 5 -42.22 5.48 4.42
C ASP A 5 -42.15 3.97 4.20
N LEU A 6 -40.93 3.37 4.35
CA LEU A 6 -40.80 1.92 4.31
C LEU A 6 -41.50 1.28 5.50
N SER A 7 -42.41 0.31 5.23
CA SER A 7 -42.99 -0.54 6.28
C SER A 7 -41.91 -1.32 7.03
N ASP A 8 -42.20 -1.83 8.22
CA ASP A 8 -41.22 -2.63 8.97
C ASP A 8 -40.92 -3.97 8.27
N GLU A 9 -41.88 -4.53 7.55
CA GLU A 9 -41.74 -5.74 6.78
C GLU A 9 -40.81 -5.53 5.57
N GLU A 10 -40.99 -4.45 4.82
CA GLU A 10 -40.11 -4.08 3.71
C GLU A 10 -38.68 -3.78 4.20
N PHE A 11 -38.55 -3.10 5.33
CA PHE A 11 -37.28 -2.82 5.95
C PHE A 11 -36.53 -4.10 6.33
N ILE A 12 -37.21 -5.04 7.00
CA ILE A 12 -36.65 -6.36 7.36
C ILE A 12 -36.20 -7.11 6.13
N ALA A 13 -37.04 -7.18 5.09
CA ALA A 13 -36.71 -7.89 3.85
C ALA A 13 -35.47 -7.31 3.15
N ILE A 14 -35.28 -5.98 3.19
CA ILE A 14 -34.08 -5.32 2.67
C ILE A 14 -32.84 -5.70 3.50
N VAL A 15 -32.97 -5.68 4.84
CA VAL A 15 -31.87 -6.00 5.74
C VAL A 15 -31.40 -7.45 5.59
N GLU A 16 -32.32 -8.38 5.44
CA GLU A 16 -32.01 -9.80 5.28
C GLU A 16 -31.28 -10.12 3.98
N LYS A 17 -31.65 -9.44 2.89
CA LYS A 17 -31.05 -9.63 1.55
C LYS A 17 -29.76 -8.86 1.36
N ALA A 18 -29.47 -7.86 2.20
CA ALA A 18 -28.31 -6.99 2.01
C ALA A 18 -27.01 -7.66 2.43
N GLN A 19 -25.97 -7.45 1.66
CA GLN A 19 -24.60 -7.95 1.92
C GLN A 19 -23.96 -7.32 3.18
N SER A 20 -24.43 -6.14 3.60
CA SER A 20 -23.95 -5.47 4.82
C SER A 20 -24.96 -4.45 5.33
N MET A 21 -24.90 -4.14 6.64
CA MET A 21 -25.75 -3.12 7.26
C MET A 21 -25.59 -1.73 6.63
N LEU A 22 -24.37 -1.38 6.21
CA LEU A 22 -24.12 -0.11 5.50
C LEU A 22 -24.78 -0.12 4.12
N TYR A 23 -24.74 -1.23 3.41
CA TYR A 23 -25.40 -1.37 2.12
C TYR A 23 -26.92 -1.34 2.27
N ALA A 24 -27.46 -2.05 3.27
CA ALA A 24 -28.89 -1.99 3.62
C ALA A 24 -29.35 -0.56 3.89
N SER A 25 -28.58 0.23 4.66
CA SER A 25 -28.93 1.63 4.95
C SER A 25 -29.03 2.50 3.69
N LYS A 26 -28.16 2.25 2.70
CA LYS A 26 -28.21 2.94 1.39
C LYS A 26 -29.44 2.53 0.58
N LEU A 27 -29.77 1.24 0.57
CA LEU A 27 -30.98 0.74 -0.11
C LEU A 27 -32.26 1.31 0.51
N CYS A 28 -32.32 1.40 1.85
CA CYS A 28 -33.41 2.06 2.57
C CYS A 28 -33.42 3.59 2.38
N GLY A 29 -32.37 4.20 1.80
CA GLY A 29 -32.25 5.65 1.65
C GLY A 29 -32.15 6.40 2.98
N MET A 30 -31.67 5.75 4.04
CA MET A 30 -31.58 6.28 5.41
C MET A 30 -30.14 6.58 5.81
N ALA A 31 -29.95 7.62 6.66
CA ALA A 31 -28.69 7.80 7.34
C ALA A 31 -28.38 6.58 8.22
N TYR A 32 -27.13 6.11 8.24
CA TYR A 32 -26.74 4.89 8.95
C TYR A 32 -27.11 4.89 10.43
N THR A 33 -27.03 6.04 11.10
CA THR A 33 -27.41 6.21 12.51
C THR A 33 -28.90 5.95 12.77
N SER A 34 -29.78 6.46 11.89
CA SER A 34 -31.22 6.23 11.95
C SER A 34 -31.59 4.81 11.59
N PHE A 35 -30.96 4.29 10.52
CA PHE A 35 -31.07 2.90 10.10
C PHE A 35 -30.69 1.94 11.23
N LYS A 36 -29.52 2.15 11.87
CA LYS A 36 -29.04 1.31 12.97
C LYS A 36 -30.01 1.26 14.13
N ARG A 37 -30.57 2.42 14.54
CA ARG A 37 -31.58 2.47 15.60
C ARG A 37 -32.83 1.63 15.27
N ARG A 38 -33.36 1.78 14.05
CA ARG A 38 -34.53 1.02 13.60
C ARG A 38 -34.22 -0.48 13.49
N ALA A 39 -33.05 -0.86 12.97
CA ALA A 39 -32.63 -2.26 12.86
C ALA A 39 -32.46 -2.92 14.24
N ILE A 40 -31.98 -2.17 15.26
CA ILE A 40 -31.89 -2.67 16.63
C ILE A 40 -33.29 -2.84 17.24
N SER A 41 -34.20 -1.86 17.06
CA SER A 41 -35.56 -1.94 17.60
C SER A 41 -36.37 -3.11 17.00
N LEU A 42 -36.11 -3.46 15.75
CA LEU A 42 -36.74 -4.59 15.06
C LEU A 42 -35.98 -5.92 15.23
N GLY A 43 -34.87 -5.95 16.00
CA GLY A 43 -34.10 -7.16 16.27
C GLY A 43 -33.33 -7.73 15.07
N VAL A 44 -33.22 -6.98 13.96
CA VAL A 44 -32.56 -7.44 12.72
C VAL A 44 -31.16 -6.87 12.52
N PHE A 45 -30.63 -6.14 13.49
CA PHE A 45 -29.26 -5.58 13.41
C PHE A 45 -28.21 -6.66 13.59
N LYS A 46 -27.41 -6.89 12.53
CA LYS A 46 -26.25 -7.78 12.60
C LYS A 46 -24.98 -6.91 12.60
N PRO A 47 -24.20 -6.89 13.71
CA PRO A 47 -22.96 -6.12 13.74
C PRO A 47 -22.01 -6.64 12.65
N ASN A 48 -21.42 -5.70 11.91
CA ASN A 48 -20.54 -6.03 10.80
C ASN A 48 -19.25 -6.69 11.33
N GLN A 49 -19.01 -7.93 10.99
CA GLN A 49 -17.74 -8.59 11.24
C GLN A 49 -16.74 -8.07 10.19
N GLY A 50 -15.93 -7.10 10.60
CA GLY A 50 -14.90 -6.40 9.86
C GLY A 50 -14.64 -6.80 8.39
N GLY A 51 -15.18 -6.03 7.45
CA GLY A 51 -14.92 -6.19 6.03
C GLY A 51 -15.86 -7.10 5.24
N VAL A 52 -16.90 -7.65 5.85
CA VAL A 52 -17.96 -8.38 5.12
C VAL A 52 -18.75 -7.38 4.26
N GLY A 53 -18.92 -7.68 2.97
CA GLY A 53 -19.64 -6.85 2.00
C GLY A 53 -18.80 -5.70 1.41
N ILE A 54 -17.50 -5.63 1.67
CA ILE A 54 -16.57 -4.77 0.95
C ILE A 54 -16.02 -5.59 -0.23
N ASP A 55 -16.23 -5.09 -1.45
CA ASP A 55 -15.57 -5.69 -2.61
C ASP A 55 -14.04 -5.48 -2.45
N LYS A 56 -13.35 -6.59 -2.17
CA LYS A 56 -11.90 -6.58 -1.98
C LYS A 56 -11.13 -6.35 -3.29
N LYS A 57 -11.82 -6.33 -4.43
CA LYS A 57 -11.19 -6.13 -5.75
C LYS A 57 -10.58 -4.74 -5.96
N THR A 58 -10.88 -3.77 -5.10
CA THR A 58 -10.30 -2.41 -5.17
C THR A 58 -9.10 -2.19 -4.26
N ARG A 59 -8.56 -3.24 -3.61
CA ARG A 59 -7.37 -3.11 -2.78
C ARG A 59 -6.10 -3.14 -3.64
N SER A 60 -5.09 -2.40 -3.21
CA SER A 60 -3.73 -2.35 -3.79
C SER A 60 -3.04 -3.71 -3.95
N ASP A 61 -3.62 -4.77 -3.40
CA ASP A 61 -3.12 -6.15 -3.48
C ASP A 61 -3.29 -6.76 -4.89
N HIS A 62 -4.08 -6.11 -5.76
CA HIS A 62 -4.26 -6.51 -7.16
C HIS A 62 -3.32 -5.83 -8.15
N ILE A 63 -2.50 -4.89 -7.69
CA ILE A 63 -1.49 -4.28 -8.56
C ILE A 63 -0.42 -5.32 -8.82
N GLU A 64 -0.20 -5.69 -10.07
CA GLU A 64 0.87 -6.63 -10.44
C GLU A 64 2.24 -5.99 -10.23
N THR A 65 3.22 -6.78 -9.80
CA THR A 65 4.58 -6.30 -9.58
C THR A 65 5.22 -5.79 -10.85
N THR A 66 4.93 -6.43 -11.98
CA THR A 66 5.37 -6.00 -13.30
C THR A 66 4.92 -4.59 -13.64
N SER A 67 3.66 -4.21 -13.36
CA SER A 67 3.16 -2.86 -13.57
C SER A 67 3.89 -1.83 -12.69
N ILE A 68 4.24 -2.19 -11.45
CA ILE A 68 5.02 -1.30 -10.59
C ILE A 68 6.43 -1.11 -11.16
N LEU A 69 7.07 -2.19 -11.60
CA LEU A 69 8.41 -2.17 -12.18
C LEU A 69 8.47 -1.45 -13.54
N ASN A 70 7.37 -1.43 -14.29
CA ASN A 70 7.24 -0.68 -15.54
C ASN A 70 7.01 0.84 -15.32
N GLY A 71 6.78 1.26 -14.06
CA GLY A 71 6.61 2.67 -13.72
C GLY A 71 5.17 3.18 -13.68
N ASP A 72 4.17 2.30 -13.82
CA ASP A 72 2.75 2.68 -13.80
C ASP A 72 2.31 3.21 -12.42
N PHE A 73 3.05 2.85 -11.36
CA PHE A 73 2.75 3.21 -9.98
C PHE A 73 3.94 3.89 -9.26
N PRO A 74 4.33 5.11 -9.67
CA PRO A 74 5.52 5.80 -9.13
C PRO A 74 5.41 6.16 -7.64
N ALA A 75 4.19 6.23 -7.10
CA ALA A 75 3.93 6.48 -5.68
C ALA A 75 3.79 5.21 -4.83
N TYR A 76 4.12 4.03 -5.40
CA TYR A 76 4.00 2.78 -4.65
C TYR A 76 4.98 2.76 -3.47
N PRO A 77 4.55 2.36 -2.24
CA PRO A 77 5.40 2.41 -1.06
C PRO A 77 6.61 1.47 -1.16
N THR A 78 7.82 2.00 -1.06
CA THR A 78 9.09 1.27 -1.20
C THR A 78 9.20 0.08 -0.25
N TYR A 79 8.71 0.20 1.00
CA TYR A 79 8.75 -0.91 1.97
C TYR A 79 7.85 -2.08 1.56
N LYS A 80 6.69 -1.81 0.94
CA LYS A 80 5.81 -2.87 0.40
C LYS A 80 6.44 -3.50 -0.84
N LEU A 81 7.04 -2.68 -1.70
CA LEU A 81 7.74 -3.14 -2.88
C LEU A 81 8.90 -4.08 -2.51
N LYS A 82 9.72 -3.72 -1.51
CA LYS A 82 10.77 -4.59 -0.97
C LYS A 82 10.27 -5.99 -0.66
N LEU A 83 9.24 -6.08 0.19
CA LEU A 83 8.71 -7.37 0.65
C LEU A 83 8.18 -8.20 -0.53
N ARG A 84 7.55 -7.52 -1.48
CA ARG A 84 6.99 -8.15 -2.66
C ARG A 84 8.07 -8.69 -3.59
N LEU A 85 9.10 -7.90 -3.86
CA LEU A 85 10.25 -8.32 -4.70
C LEU A 85 11.01 -9.51 -4.10
N ILE A 86 11.17 -9.56 -2.78
CA ILE A 86 11.79 -10.71 -2.11
C ILE A 86 10.87 -11.93 -2.19
N LYS A 87 9.59 -11.79 -1.88
CA LYS A 87 8.62 -12.89 -1.87
C LYS A 87 8.43 -13.51 -3.25
N GLU A 88 8.43 -12.69 -4.29
CA GLU A 88 8.25 -13.11 -5.69
C GLU A 88 9.58 -13.52 -6.36
N GLY A 89 10.73 -13.42 -5.65
CA GLY A 89 12.03 -13.89 -6.13
C GLY A 89 12.75 -12.96 -7.11
N TYR A 90 12.29 -11.71 -7.27
CA TYR A 90 12.99 -10.72 -8.11
C TYR A 90 14.32 -10.28 -7.50
N ILE A 91 14.41 -10.20 -6.18
CA ILE A 91 15.61 -9.79 -5.45
C ILE A 91 15.84 -10.77 -4.29
N LYS A 92 17.10 -11.15 -4.07
CA LYS A 92 17.50 -11.97 -2.91
C LYS A 92 17.47 -11.15 -1.63
N ASP A 93 17.08 -11.77 -0.50
CA ASP A 93 17.05 -11.12 0.81
C ASP A 93 18.45 -11.02 1.44
N GLU A 94 19.36 -10.34 0.74
CA GLU A 94 20.75 -10.10 1.15
C GLU A 94 21.24 -8.74 0.64
N CYS A 95 22.29 -8.20 1.28
CA CYS A 95 22.91 -6.97 0.81
C CYS A 95 23.65 -7.18 -0.51
N SER A 96 23.29 -6.48 -1.58
CA SER A 96 23.90 -6.59 -2.90
C SER A 96 25.36 -6.12 -2.95
N ILE A 97 25.83 -5.39 -1.92
CA ILE A 97 27.21 -4.88 -1.87
C ILE A 97 28.12 -5.80 -1.06
N CYS A 98 27.73 -6.23 0.14
CA CYS A 98 28.60 -7.01 1.03
C CYS A 98 28.09 -8.44 1.31
N GLY A 99 26.97 -8.86 0.73
CA GLY A 99 26.40 -10.19 0.92
C GLY A 99 25.77 -10.44 2.29
N TRP A 100 25.67 -9.40 3.14
CA TRP A 100 25.11 -9.58 4.48
C TRP A 100 23.63 -9.97 4.43
N ASN A 101 23.27 -11.08 5.10
CA ASN A 101 21.94 -11.69 5.04
C ASN A 101 21.40 -12.13 6.41
N LYS A 102 21.98 -11.65 7.50
CA LYS A 102 21.52 -12.02 8.86
C LYS A 102 20.16 -11.40 9.16
N LYS A 103 19.27 -12.22 9.68
CA LYS A 103 17.93 -11.82 10.13
C LYS A 103 17.92 -11.60 11.64
N PRO A 104 17.27 -10.53 12.12
CA PRO A 104 17.03 -10.36 13.54
C PRO A 104 16.13 -11.47 14.07
N GLU A 105 16.27 -11.80 15.36
CA GLU A 105 15.40 -12.77 16.02
C GLU A 105 13.92 -12.39 15.89
N GLY A 106 13.08 -13.37 15.55
CA GLY A 106 11.65 -13.18 15.33
C GLY A 106 11.27 -12.43 14.04
N ARG A 107 12.23 -12.18 13.13
CA ARG A 107 11.94 -11.54 11.84
C ARG A 107 12.17 -12.49 10.66
N GLU A 108 11.25 -12.40 9.69
CA GLU A 108 11.29 -13.21 8.46
C GLU A 108 12.32 -12.68 7.45
N TYR A 109 12.54 -11.36 7.43
CA TYR A 109 13.39 -10.67 6.45
C TYR A 109 14.56 -9.95 7.10
N THR A 110 15.61 -9.74 6.29
CA THR A 110 16.77 -8.95 6.71
C THR A 110 16.38 -7.47 6.93
N PRO A 111 17.11 -6.71 7.78
CA PRO A 111 16.90 -5.28 7.93
C PRO A 111 17.50 -4.45 6.78
N CYS A 112 17.87 -5.10 5.66
CA CYS A 112 18.27 -4.39 4.46
C CYS A 112 17.18 -3.47 3.95
N GLU A 113 17.53 -2.38 3.31
CA GLU A 113 16.63 -1.39 2.74
C GLU A 113 16.64 -1.47 1.20
N LEU A 114 15.49 -1.24 0.57
CA LEU A 114 15.41 -1.11 -0.88
C LEU A 114 15.87 0.29 -1.27
N ASP A 115 16.98 0.37 -1.99
CA ASP A 115 17.63 1.61 -2.43
C ASP A 115 17.40 1.84 -3.92
N HIS A 116 17.17 3.09 -4.30
CA HIS A 116 17.10 3.53 -5.69
C HIS A 116 18.48 4.06 -6.11
N ILE A 117 19.15 3.35 -7.01
CA ILE A 117 20.54 3.62 -7.40
C ILE A 117 20.72 5.07 -7.89
N ASN A 118 19.76 5.56 -8.69
CA ASN A 118 19.76 6.95 -9.19
C ASN A 118 19.24 7.99 -8.19
N GLY A 119 18.84 7.59 -6.99
CA GLY A 119 18.28 8.49 -5.95
C GLY A 119 16.88 9.01 -6.23
N ASN A 120 16.20 8.53 -7.28
CA ASN A 120 14.81 8.86 -7.57
C ASN A 120 13.86 7.86 -6.93
N PRO A 121 13.12 8.21 -5.86
CA PRO A 121 12.27 7.27 -5.14
C PRO A 121 11.02 6.84 -5.90
N THR A 122 10.75 7.41 -7.07
CA THR A 122 9.61 7.08 -7.93
C THR A 122 9.97 6.20 -9.12
N ASP A 123 11.26 5.93 -9.33
CA ASP A 123 11.76 5.08 -10.41
C ASP A 123 11.93 3.64 -9.92
N HIS A 124 10.88 2.87 -10.05
CA HIS A 124 10.81 1.48 -9.56
C HIS A 124 11.29 0.42 -10.58
N ARG A 125 11.96 0.81 -11.66
CA ARG A 125 12.53 -0.17 -12.59
C ARG A 125 13.53 -1.07 -11.89
N LEU A 126 13.48 -2.37 -12.20
CA LEU A 126 14.28 -3.38 -11.48
C LEU A 126 15.79 -3.11 -11.52
N GLU A 127 16.30 -2.65 -12.67
CA GLU A 127 17.72 -2.27 -12.84
C GLU A 127 18.15 -1.09 -11.97
N ASN A 128 17.18 -0.27 -11.49
CA ASN A 128 17.43 0.86 -10.60
C ASN A 128 17.27 0.49 -9.11
N LEU A 129 16.86 -0.73 -8.82
CA LEU A 129 16.58 -1.19 -7.46
C LEU A 129 17.67 -2.15 -6.97
N ARG A 130 18.07 -1.96 -5.72
CA ARG A 130 18.96 -2.90 -5.02
C ARG A 130 18.61 -2.99 -3.55
N LEU A 131 18.90 -4.14 -2.94
CA LEU A 131 18.76 -4.34 -1.50
C LEU A 131 20.10 -4.14 -0.84
N ILE A 132 20.22 -3.23 0.13
CA ILE A 132 21.48 -2.91 0.81
C ILE A 132 21.29 -2.82 2.32
N CYS A 133 22.30 -3.29 3.08
CA CYS A 133 22.27 -3.18 4.53
C CYS A 133 22.48 -1.72 4.99
N PRO A 134 22.07 -1.35 6.22
CA PRO A 134 22.21 0.02 6.72
C PRO A 134 23.65 0.57 6.66
N ASN A 135 24.64 -0.28 6.88
CA ASN A 135 26.05 0.12 6.81
C ASN A 135 26.46 0.49 5.37
N CYS A 136 26.16 -0.36 4.40
CA CYS A 136 26.45 -0.07 3.00
C CYS A 136 25.62 1.12 2.50
N HIS A 137 24.35 1.23 2.96
CA HIS A 137 23.48 2.35 2.60
C HIS A 137 24.06 3.69 3.07
N SER A 138 24.63 3.75 4.28
CA SER A 138 25.24 4.97 4.80
C SER A 138 26.41 5.50 3.97
N LEU A 139 27.05 4.62 3.17
CA LEU A 139 28.18 4.97 2.29
C LEU A 139 27.74 5.39 0.89
N THR A 140 26.45 5.28 0.56
CA THR A 140 25.95 5.66 -0.78
C THR A 140 25.84 7.17 -0.93
N PRO A 141 26.09 7.73 -2.12
CA PRO A 141 25.95 9.18 -2.37
C PRO A 141 24.52 9.68 -2.14
N THR A 142 23.52 8.81 -2.29
CA THR A 142 22.10 9.10 -2.16
C THR A 142 21.59 9.03 -0.73
N TYR A 143 22.43 8.56 0.23
CA TYR A 143 22.02 8.36 1.61
C TYR A 143 21.49 9.63 2.26
N ARG A 144 20.28 9.54 2.82
CA ARG A 144 19.61 10.68 3.48
C ARG A 144 19.59 11.95 2.64
N PHE A 145 19.47 11.82 1.32
CA PHE A 145 19.38 12.93 0.41
C PHE A 145 18.10 13.75 0.69
N ARG A 146 18.19 14.74 1.56
CA ARG A 146 17.05 15.59 1.92
C ARG A 146 16.68 16.47 0.72
N ARG A 147 15.37 16.60 0.43
CA ARG A 147 14.83 17.43 -0.66
C ARG A 147 15.44 18.83 -0.76
N GLY A 148 15.92 19.43 0.34
CA GLY A 148 16.58 20.73 0.37
C GLY A 148 18.02 20.75 -0.19
N LYS A 149 18.70 19.60 -0.32
CA LYS A 149 20.07 19.55 -0.86
C LYS A 149 20.15 19.46 -2.37
N LYS A 150 19.03 19.21 -3.07
CA LYS A 150 18.99 19.23 -4.55
C LYS A 150 19.48 20.54 -5.17
N ASN A 151 19.40 21.65 -4.43
CA ASN A 151 19.86 22.97 -4.85
C ASN A 151 21.30 23.29 -4.41
N SER A 152 21.97 22.42 -3.66
CA SER A 152 23.38 22.60 -3.32
C SER A 152 24.27 22.32 -4.56
N LYS A 153 25.42 23.03 -4.67
CA LYS A 153 26.37 22.78 -5.76
C LYS A 153 26.75 21.29 -5.87
N LEU A 154 26.95 20.60 -4.76
CA LEU A 154 27.28 19.18 -4.70
C LEU A 154 26.13 18.30 -5.20
N GLY A 155 24.87 18.62 -4.85
CA GLY A 155 23.70 17.88 -5.33
C GLY A 155 23.50 17.97 -6.84
N LYS A 156 23.82 19.13 -7.44
CA LYS A 156 23.76 19.31 -8.90
C LYS A 156 24.87 18.51 -9.61
N GLN A 157 26.08 18.47 -9.05
CA GLN A 157 27.19 17.70 -9.61
C GLN A 157 26.93 16.19 -9.59
N LEU A 158 26.36 15.66 -8.51
CA LEU A 158 26.02 14.23 -8.40
C LEU A 158 24.93 13.79 -9.40
N LEU A 159 23.99 14.67 -9.73
CA LEU A 159 22.95 14.39 -10.73
C LEU A 159 23.53 14.42 -12.15
N GLN A 160 24.45 15.33 -12.46
CA GLN A 160 25.09 15.44 -13.78
C GLN A 160 26.02 14.26 -14.07
N ASN A 161 26.75 13.75 -13.08
CA ASN A 161 27.67 12.61 -13.27
C ASN A 161 26.93 11.28 -13.55
N ASN A 162 25.66 11.17 -13.15
CA ASN A 162 24.85 9.99 -13.46
C ASN A 162 24.25 10.00 -14.88
N GLU A 163 24.20 11.15 -15.56
CA GLU A 163 23.71 11.26 -16.94
C GLU A 163 24.82 11.01 -17.98
N THR A 164 26.08 11.13 -17.61
CA THR A 164 27.24 10.97 -18.50
C THR A 164 27.85 9.55 -18.50
N SER A 165 27.30 8.65 -17.66
CA SER A 165 27.76 7.23 -17.58
C SER A 165 26.79 6.26 -18.28
N LYS A 166 26.23 6.69 -19.43
CA LYS A 166 25.47 5.83 -20.34
C LYS A 166 26.23 5.60 -21.62
#